data_496da22697a625fbcd2811be865fde20
#
_entry.id   496da22697a625fbcd2811be865fde20
#
_cell.length_a   1.000
_cell.length_b   1.000
_cell.length_c   1.000
_cell.angle_alpha   90.00
_cell.angle_beta   90.00
_cell.angle_gamma   90.00
#
_symmetry.space_group_name_H-M   'P 1'
#
loop_
_entity.id
_entity.type
_entity.pdbx_description
1 polymer ?
#
loop_
_entity_poly.entity_id
_entity_poly.type
_entity_poly.pdbx_seq_one_letter_code
_entity_poly.pdbx_strand_id
1 'polypeptide(L)'
;HILLDLVPGHTAVTHEWFKQSMKAEHNEYTDRYVWTDCIWVEPTGMGSIRGISDRDGSCAVNFFSHQPALNYGFYQPDPEQKWQQPMDAEGPIATREALKDIMRFWLDAGCDGFRVDMAGSLVKNDPEKKGTIRVWKQIREFLDKEFPHAAMVSEWGEPDKSLQGGFHMDFLLHFGPSHYNDLFRCEEPFFSSRGKGDVSAFVEKYIENYEKSERKGLICIPSGNHDMDRLARGLQGDELKVAFAFLLSMPGAPFIYYGDEIGMRYVEGLTSVEGGYSRTGSRSPMQWDDSVNAGFSNASAEKLYIQQDKGADRPTVEKQKEDRDSLYHEIRKLIDVRRAHEAL
;
A
#
# COMPACT_ATOMS: atom_id res chain seq x y z
N HIS A 1 17.28 3.10 -6.61
CA HIS A 1 16.11 3.99 -6.63
C HIS A 1 15.33 3.87 -5.34
N ILE A 2 14.76 4.97 -4.87
CA ILE A 2 13.98 5.05 -3.63
C ILE A 2 12.61 5.60 -3.97
N LEU A 3 11.55 4.82 -3.70
CA LEU A 3 10.17 5.29 -3.74
C LEU A 3 9.71 5.53 -2.30
N LEU A 4 9.17 6.71 -2.03
CA LEU A 4 8.60 7.04 -0.72
C LEU A 4 7.13 6.68 -0.66
N ASP A 5 6.64 6.35 0.54
CA ASP A 5 5.22 6.16 0.76
C ASP A 5 4.50 7.52 0.80
N LEU A 6 3.57 7.73 -0.12
CA LEU A 6 2.74 8.92 -0.24
C LEU A 6 1.33 8.59 0.20
N VAL A 7 0.86 9.28 1.23
CA VAL A 7 -0.49 9.12 1.79
C VAL A 7 -1.38 10.30 1.36
N PRO A 8 -2.03 10.23 0.19
CA PRO A 8 -2.77 11.37 -0.34
C PRO A 8 -4.20 11.49 0.22
N GLY A 9 -4.74 10.41 0.79
CA GLY A 9 -6.16 10.34 1.17
C GLY A 9 -6.52 10.95 2.51
N HIS A 10 -5.54 11.14 3.41
CA HIS A 10 -5.80 11.61 4.78
C HIS A 10 -4.55 12.21 5.43
N THR A 11 -4.73 12.80 6.61
CA THR A 11 -3.65 13.14 7.53
C THR A 11 -3.91 12.53 8.91
N ALA A 12 -2.98 12.69 9.85
CA ALA A 12 -3.29 12.45 11.27
C ALA A 12 -4.19 13.57 11.81
N VAL A 13 -5.00 13.26 12.85
CA VAL A 13 -5.80 14.29 13.56
C VAL A 13 -4.94 15.36 14.25
N THR A 14 -3.67 15.06 14.48
CA THR A 14 -2.70 16.00 15.06
C THR A 14 -2.03 16.90 14.03
N HIS A 15 -2.28 16.71 12.71
CA HIS A 15 -1.72 17.52 11.65
C HIS A 15 -2.23 18.95 11.71
N GLU A 16 -1.36 19.92 11.42
CA GLU A 16 -1.71 21.34 11.53
C GLU A 16 -2.87 21.73 10.62
N TRP A 17 -2.93 21.22 9.39
CA TRP A 17 -4.07 21.46 8.50
C TRP A 17 -5.41 21.04 9.12
N PHE A 18 -5.43 19.88 9.79
CA PHE A 18 -6.66 19.39 10.41
C PHE A 18 -7.06 20.27 11.59
N LYS A 19 -6.11 20.65 12.46
CA LYS A 19 -6.35 21.57 13.57
C LYS A 19 -6.91 22.93 13.10
N GLN A 20 -6.37 23.46 12.00
CA GLN A 20 -6.89 24.70 11.43
C GLN A 20 -8.30 24.51 10.82
N SER A 21 -8.57 23.37 10.16
CA SER A 21 -9.88 23.07 9.58
C SER A 21 -10.98 22.89 10.63
N MET A 22 -10.63 22.56 11.89
CA MET A 22 -11.56 22.41 13.01
C MET A 22 -12.03 23.74 13.61
N LYS A 23 -11.40 24.88 13.29
CA LYS A 23 -11.76 26.19 13.83
C LYS A 23 -13.13 26.65 13.31
N ALA A 24 -13.86 27.38 14.13
CA ALA A 24 -15.13 28.00 13.73
C ALA A 24 -14.94 29.08 12.66
N GLU A 25 -13.81 29.78 12.70
CA GLU A 25 -13.47 30.84 11.73
C GLU A 25 -13.01 30.22 10.41
N HIS A 26 -13.54 30.75 9.30
CA HIS A 26 -13.13 30.33 7.96
C HIS A 26 -11.66 30.69 7.71
N ASN A 27 -10.89 29.74 7.18
CA ASN A 27 -9.47 29.89 6.84
C ASN A 27 -9.10 29.04 5.63
N GLU A 28 -7.88 29.11 5.16
CA GLU A 28 -7.39 28.37 3.98
C GLU A 28 -7.49 26.84 4.07
N TYR A 29 -7.65 26.28 5.29
CA TYR A 29 -7.78 24.85 5.53
C TYR A 29 -9.24 24.40 5.77
N THR A 30 -10.20 25.31 5.81
CA THR A 30 -11.61 25.01 6.10
C THR A 30 -12.16 23.90 5.20
N ASP A 31 -11.83 23.95 3.93
CA ASP A 31 -12.30 23.01 2.89
C ASP A 31 -11.24 21.98 2.48
N ARG A 32 -10.13 21.90 3.21
CA ARG A 32 -9.05 20.93 2.97
C ARG A 32 -9.48 19.50 3.29
N TYR A 33 -10.47 19.32 4.15
CA TYR A 33 -11.04 18.02 4.54
C TYR A 33 -12.52 17.96 4.19
N VAL A 34 -13.05 16.74 4.12
CA VAL A 34 -14.47 16.52 3.84
C VAL A 34 -15.28 16.71 5.12
N TRP A 35 -15.90 17.87 5.28
CA TRP A 35 -16.78 18.18 6.40
C TRP A 35 -18.24 18.28 5.95
N THR A 36 -19.15 17.75 6.76
CA THR A 36 -20.58 18.07 6.64
C THR A 36 -20.86 19.47 7.20
N ASP A 37 -22.02 20.02 6.93
CA ASP A 37 -22.45 21.35 7.41
C ASP A 37 -23.13 21.32 8.77
N CYS A 38 -23.33 20.14 9.37
CA CYS A 38 -23.94 19.98 10.67
C CYS A 38 -23.44 18.69 11.36
N ILE A 39 -23.18 18.77 12.66
CA ILE A 39 -22.71 17.64 13.48
C ILE A 39 -23.66 16.42 13.46
N TRP A 40 -24.94 16.63 13.17
CA TRP A 40 -25.94 15.57 13.07
C TRP A 40 -26.04 14.90 11.70
N VAL A 41 -25.32 15.46 10.71
CA VAL A 41 -25.24 14.89 9.36
C VAL A 41 -23.99 14.03 9.28
N GLU A 42 -24.17 12.75 8.92
CA GLU A 42 -23.07 11.83 8.66
C GLU A 42 -22.73 11.80 7.19
N PRO A 43 -21.43 11.76 6.83
CA PRO A 43 -21.02 11.50 5.46
C PRO A 43 -21.51 10.10 5.03
N THR A 44 -22.38 10.03 4.05
CA THR A 44 -22.97 8.77 3.57
C THR A 44 -21.89 7.80 3.10
N GLY A 45 -21.92 6.57 3.63
CA GLY A 45 -20.99 5.50 3.24
C GLY A 45 -19.54 5.66 3.75
N MET A 46 -19.30 6.63 4.62
CA MET A 46 -17.98 6.89 5.23
C MET A 46 -18.13 6.92 6.76
N GLY A 47 -17.07 6.50 7.48
CA GLY A 47 -16.98 6.80 8.91
C GLY A 47 -16.79 8.30 9.15
N SER A 48 -17.01 8.77 10.37
CA SER A 48 -16.85 10.18 10.70
C SER A 48 -16.24 10.44 12.07
N ILE A 49 -15.58 11.58 12.19
CA ILE A 49 -15.11 12.21 13.44
C ILE A 49 -16.04 13.37 13.73
N ARG A 50 -16.60 13.45 14.96
CA ARG A 50 -17.46 14.54 15.36
C ARG A 50 -17.27 14.92 16.83
N GLY A 51 -17.69 16.12 17.20
CA GLY A 51 -17.69 16.57 18.58
C GLY A 51 -16.33 16.97 19.14
N ILE A 52 -15.31 17.13 18.28
CA ILE A 52 -13.95 17.56 18.65
C ILE A 52 -13.53 18.91 18.03
N SER A 53 -14.42 19.55 17.27
CA SER A 53 -14.15 20.79 16.55
C SER A 53 -14.98 21.96 17.09
N ASP A 54 -14.47 23.18 16.92
CA ASP A 54 -15.21 24.40 17.23
C ASP A 54 -16.25 24.73 16.14
N ARG A 55 -16.04 24.21 14.91
CA ARG A 55 -17.02 24.33 13.82
C ARG A 55 -18.14 23.30 13.96
N ASP A 56 -19.34 23.63 13.50
CA ASP A 56 -20.39 22.65 13.30
C ASP A 56 -20.05 21.73 12.12
N GLY A 57 -20.26 20.44 12.25
CA GLY A 57 -19.98 19.45 11.22
C GLY A 57 -19.39 18.15 11.73
N SER A 58 -19.46 17.14 10.86
CA SER A 58 -18.78 15.85 11.02
C SER A 58 -17.72 15.70 9.93
N CYS A 59 -16.49 15.36 10.29
CA CYS A 59 -15.42 15.13 9.32
C CYS A 59 -15.44 13.69 8.87
N ALA A 60 -15.45 13.44 7.56
CA ALA A 60 -15.27 12.09 7.01
C ALA A 60 -13.89 11.54 7.36
N VAL A 61 -13.79 10.22 7.56
CA VAL A 61 -12.51 9.52 7.69
C VAL A 61 -12.21 8.71 6.45
N ASN A 62 -10.93 8.53 6.17
CA ASN A 62 -10.52 7.72 5.02
C ASN A 62 -10.57 6.22 5.34
N PHE A 63 -10.04 5.82 6.49
CA PHE A 63 -10.05 4.43 6.97
C PHE A 63 -10.22 4.36 8.50
N PHE A 64 -9.19 4.73 9.27
CA PHE A 64 -9.28 4.75 10.74
C PHE A 64 -9.88 6.06 11.27
N SER A 65 -10.45 6.01 12.48
CA SER A 65 -11.06 7.18 13.14
C SER A 65 -10.10 8.36 13.36
N HIS A 66 -8.78 8.13 13.31
CA HIS A 66 -7.77 9.18 13.45
C HIS A 66 -7.19 9.65 12.10
N GLN A 67 -7.85 9.29 10.99
CA GLN A 67 -7.44 9.60 9.62
C GLN A 67 -8.50 10.45 8.90
N PRO A 68 -8.64 11.75 9.24
CA PRO A 68 -9.58 12.64 8.57
C PRO A 68 -9.29 12.72 7.08
N ALA A 69 -10.34 12.55 6.26
CA ALA A 69 -10.24 12.46 4.82
C ALA A 69 -9.98 13.83 4.20
N LEU A 70 -8.91 13.92 3.40
CA LEU A 70 -8.64 15.08 2.55
C LEU A 70 -9.69 15.20 1.43
N ASN A 71 -10.02 16.45 1.08
CA ASN A 71 -11.10 16.78 0.16
C ASN A 71 -10.60 16.88 -1.29
N TYR A 72 -10.83 15.82 -2.08
CA TYR A 72 -10.64 15.83 -3.53
C TYR A 72 -11.96 16.06 -4.29
N GLY A 73 -13.04 16.33 -3.56
CA GLY A 73 -14.37 16.54 -4.08
C GLY A 73 -15.18 15.27 -4.30
N PHE A 74 -16.40 15.50 -4.77
CA PHE A 74 -17.36 14.46 -5.12
C PHE A 74 -17.50 14.39 -6.63
N TYR A 75 -17.48 13.16 -7.20
CA TYR A 75 -17.71 12.99 -8.65
C TYR A 75 -19.17 13.27 -9.02
N GLN A 76 -20.08 12.79 -8.17
CA GLN A 76 -21.52 13.04 -8.29
C GLN A 76 -22.02 13.62 -6.97
N PRO A 77 -21.84 14.94 -6.74
CA PRO A 77 -22.35 15.57 -5.52
C PRO A 77 -23.88 15.50 -5.48
N ASP A 78 -24.44 15.19 -4.31
CA ASP A 78 -25.87 15.25 -4.06
C ASP A 78 -26.32 16.71 -3.96
N PRO A 79 -27.23 17.20 -4.82
CA PRO A 79 -27.71 18.59 -4.77
C PRO A 79 -28.34 19.01 -3.44
N GLU A 80 -28.89 18.07 -2.67
CA GLU A 80 -29.47 18.32 -1.36
C GLU A 80 -28.41 18.45 -0.24
N GLN A 81 -27.17 18.03 -0.53
CA GLN A 81 -26.05 18.06 0.42
C GLN A 81 -25.01 19.11 0.00
N LYS A 82 -25.25 20.36 0.35
CA LYS A 82 -24.41 21.51 -0.08
C LYS A 82 -22.94 21.40 0.32
N TRP A 83 -22.62 20.63 1.37
CA TRP A 83 -21.27 20.36 1.81
C TRP A 83 -20.48 19.44 0.86
N GLN A 84 -21.18 18.72 -0.04
CA GLN A 84 -20.53 17.89 -1.06
C GLN A 84 -20.00 18.77 -2.19
N GLN A 85 -18.77 19.20 -2.04
CA GLN A 85 -18.11 20.03 -3.04
C GLN A 85 -17.81 19.23 -4.31
N PRO A 86 -18.12 19.74 -5.51
CA PRO A 86 -17.68 19.11 -6.76
C PRO A 86 -16.16 19.17 -6.87
N MET A 87 -15.58 18.28 -7.68
CA MET A 87 -14.12 18.19 -7.86
C MET A 87 -13.46 19.50 -8.31
N ASP A 88 -14.21 20.36 -9.00
CA ASP A 88 -13.71 21.63 -9.55
C ASP A 88 -13.97 22.82 -8.61
N ALA A 89 -14.43 22.57 -7.36
CA ALA A 89 -14.51 23.59 -6.33
C ALA A 89 -13.11 24.00 -5.81
N GLU A 90 -13.03 25.16 -5.17
CA GLU A 90 -11.77 25.75 -4.69
C GLU A 90 -11.03 24.82 -3.70
N GLY A 91 -11.73 24.26 -2.72
CA GLY A 91 -11.15 23.38 -1.71
C GLY A 91 -10.49 22.11 -2.31
N PRO A 92 -11.21 21.32 -3.13
CA PRO A 92 -10.62 20.19 -3.87
C PRO A 92 -9.45 20.56 -4.79
N ILE A 93 -9.50 21.71 -5.46
CA ILE A 93 -8.37 22.19 -6.28
C ILE A 93 -7.17 22.48 -5.38
N ALA A 94 -7.35 23.23 -4.30
CA ALA A 94 -6.28 23.56 -3.36
C ALA A 94 -5.65 22.29 -2.72
N THR A 95 -6.45 21.25 -2.49
CA THR A 95 -5.94 19.96 -2.00
C THR A 95 -5.04 19.27 -3.02
N ARG A 96 -5.41 19.26 -4.32
CA ARG A 96 -4.57 18.72 -5.39
C ARG A 96 -3.26 19.48 -5.56
N GLU A 97 -3.31 20.82 -5.50
CA GLU A 97 -2.08 21.62 -5.58
C GLU A 97 -1.15 21.36 -4.39
N ALA A 98 -1.69 21.27 -3.18
CA ALA A 98 -0.91 20.90 -2.00
C ALA A 98 -0.27 19.50 -2.12
N LEU A 99 -0.97 18.53 -2.74
CA LEU A 99 -0.38 17.22 -3.02
C LEU A 99 0.81 17.34 -3.99
N LYS A 100 0.69 18.12 -5.06
CA LYS A 100 1.80 18.38 -5.98
C LYS A 100 3.00 19.04 -5.29
N ASP A 101 2.76 19.98 -4.37
CA ASP A 101 3.82 20.63 -3.61
C ASP A 101 4.55 19.64 -2.67
N ILE A 102 3.82 18.72 -2.03
CA ILE A 102 4.41 17.64 -1.24
C ILE A 102 5.28 16.74 -2.13
N MET A 103 4.76 16.34 -3.29
CA MET A 103 5.52 15.50 -4.23
C MET A 103 6.78 16.22 -4.74
N ARG A 104 6.65 17.49 -5.10
CA ARG A 104 7.79 18.33 -5.54
C ARG A 104 8.87 18.39 -4.47
N PHE A 105 8.50 18.66 -3.22
CA PHE A 105 9.44 18.73 -2.10
C PHE A 105 10.29 17.45 -1.97
N TRP A 106 9.67 16.27 -2.05
CA TRP A 106 10.39 15.01 -1.90
C TRP A 106 11.21 14.62 -3.15
N LEU A 107 10.71 14.94 -4.34
CA LEU A 107 11.44 14.71 -5.59
C LEU A 107 12.67 15.62 -5.68
N ASP A 108 12.54 16.90 -5.29
CA ASP A 108 13.67 17.83 -5.19
C ASP A 108 14.67 17.39 -4.12
N ALA A 109 14.23 16.73 -3.06
CA ALA A 109 15.10 16.12 -2.05
C ALA A 109 15.80 14.83 -2.56
N GLY A 110 15.44 14.31 -3.73
CA GLY A 110 16.16 13.24 -4.43
C GLY A 110 15.51 11.86 -4.36
N CYS A 111 14.24 11.71 -4.00
CA CYS A 111 13.56 10.44 -4.20
C CYS A 111 13.25 10.19 -5.69
N ASP A 112 13.08 8.92 -6.07
CA ASP A 112 12.82 8.51 -7.45
C ASP A 112 11.33 8.34 -7.75
N GLY A 113 10.46 8.62 -6.78
CA GLY A 113 9.01 8.51 -6.96
C GLY A 113 8.27 8.05 -5.70
N PHE A 114 7.08 7.48 -5.89
CA PHE A 114 6.16 7.20 -4.79
C PHE A 114 5.47 5.84 -4.91
N ARG A 115 5.31 5.18 -3.77
CA ARG A 115 4.24 4.21 -3.53
C ARG A 115 3.06 4.98 -2.96
N VAL A 116 1.90 4.87 -3.57
CA VAL A 116 0.74 5.69 -3.23
C VAL A 116 -0.28 4.88 -2.44
N ASP A 117 -0.45 5.24 -1.17
CA ASP A 117 -1.39 4.63 -0.24
C ASP A 117 -2.84 4.87 -0.66
N MET A 118 -3.67 3.82 -0.64
CA MET A 118 -5.11 3.86 -0.90
C MET A 118 -5.51 4.73 -2.11
N ALA A 119 -4.75 4.63 -3.21
CA ALA A 119 -4.86 5.51 -4.37
C ALA A 119 -6.27 5.57 -5.00
N GLY A 120 -7.07 4.52 -4.86
CA GLY A 120 -8.43 4.42 -5.38
C GLY A 120 -9.51 5.14 -4.56
N SER A 121 -9.17 5.80 -3.43
CA SER A 121 -10.14 6.30 -2.44
C SER A 121 -10.36 7.83 -2.45
N LEU A 122 -9.68 8.58 -3.33
CA LEU A 122 -9.58 10.04 -3.22
C LEU A 122 -10.91 10.77 -3.43
N VAL A 123 -11.53 10.59 -4.61
CA VAL A 123 -12.78 11.27 -4.95
C VAL A 123 -13.95 10.50 -4.35
N LYS A 124 -14.91 11.23 -3.78
CA LYS A 124 -16.07 10.63 -3.11
C LYS A 124 -17.25 10.49 -4.08
N ASN A 125 -18.18 9.58 -3.77
CA ASN A 125 -19.31 9.23 -4.64
C ASN A 125 -18.88 8.98 -6.10
N ASP A 126 -17.83 8.15 -6.27
CA ASP A 126 -17.17 7.83 -7.54
C ASP A 126 -17.07 6.30 -7.73
N PRO A 127 -18.21 5.60 -7.95
CA PRO A 127 -18.24 4.14 -8.00
C PRO A 127 -17.41 3.55 -9.15
N GLU A 128 -17.37 4.23 -10.30
CA GLU A 128 -16.61 3.82 -11.46
C GLU A 128 -15.15 4.36 -11.47
N LYS A 129 -14.74 5.08 -10.42
CA LYS A 129 -13.42 5.69 -10.27
C LYS A 129 -13.04 6.73 -11.33
N LYS A 130 -13.99 7.25 -12.10
CA LYS A 130 -13.75 8.23 -13.17
C LYS A 130 -13.15 9.53 -12.63
N GLY A 131 -13.64 10.01 -11.49
CA GLY A 131 -13.12 11.20 -10.82
C GLY A 131 -11.71 10.97 -10.28
N THR A 132 -11.49 9.85 -9.61
CA THR A 132 -10.18 9.47 -9.08
C THR A 132 -9.15 9.30 -10.20
N ILE A 133 -9.51 8.65 -11.31
CA ILE A 133 -8.68 8.55 -12.52
C ILE A 133 -8.34 9.94 -13.07
N ARG A 134 -9.31 10.88 -13.11
CA ARG A 134 -9.08 12.26 -13.56
C ARG A 134 -8.06 12.98 -12.67
N VAL A 135 -8.15 12.84 -11.34
CA VAL A 135 -7.16 13.42 -10.41
C VAL A 135 -5.77 12.88 -10.70
N TRP A 136 -5.63 11.57 -10.80
CA TRP A 136 -4.32 10.95 -11.04
C TRP A 136 -3.73 11.30 -12.40
N LYS A 137 -4.53 11.45 -13.45
CA LYS A 137 -4.06 11.96 -14.75
C LYS A 137 -3.45 13.36 -14.63
N GLN A 138 -4.08 14.26 -13.86
CA GLN A 138 -3.54 15.60 -13.61
C GLN A 138 -2.21 15.55 -12.84
N ILE A 139 -2.09 14.64 -11.87
CA ILE A 139 -0.83 14.41 -11.15
C ILE A 139 0.22 13.82 -12.09
N ARG A 140 -0.14 12.86 -12.95
CA ARG A 140 0.78 12.29 -13.92
C ARG A 140 1.29 13.34 -14.93
N GLU A 141 0.42 14.19 -15.45
CA GLU A 141 0.80 15.31 -16.32
C GLU A 141 1.78 16.27 -15.65
N PHE A 142 1.58 16.55 -14.35
CA PHE A 142 2.51 17.33 -13.55
C PHE A 142 3.88 16.62 -13.45
N LEU A 143 3.91 15.33 -13.13
CA LEU A 143 5.17 14.56 -13.05
C LEU A 143 5.89 14.48 -14.38
N ASP A 144 5.18 14.16 -15.46
CA ASP A 144 5.78 14.06 -16.80
C ASP A 144 6.44 15.39 -17.24
N LYS A 145 5.89 16.52 -16.80
CA LYS A 145 6.39 17.85 -17.11
C LYS A 145 7.59 18.25 -16.25
N GLU A 146 7.52 18.05 -14.94
CA GLU A 146 8.52 18.57 -14.00
C GLU A 146 9.53 17.51 -13.55
N PHE A 147 9.11 16.23 -13.49
CA PHE A 147 9.92 15.11 -12.99
C PHE A 147 9.73 13.85 -13.86
N PRO A 148 10.13 13.88 -15.15
CA PRO A 148 9.81 12.82 -16.11
C PRO A 148 10.42 11.44 -15.81
N HIS A 149 11.32 11.35 -14.84
CA HIS A 149 11.93 10.10 -14.38
C HIS A 149 11.28 9.54 -13.11
N ALA A 150 10.33 10.26 -12.51
CA ALA A 150 9.66 9.81 -11.31
C ALA A 150 8.70 8.66 -11.59
N ALA A 151 8.76 7.63 -10.76
CA ALA A 151 7.88 6.47 -10.85
C ALA A 151 6.74 6.55 -9.83
N MET A 152 5.56 6.01 -10.21
CA MET A 152 4.43 5.83 -9.29
C MET A 152 3.96 4.39 -9.30
N VAL A 153 3.82 3.80 -8.12
CA VAL A 153 3.14 2.53 -7.89
C VAL A 153 1.97 2.75 -6.94
N SER A 154 0.80 2.25 -7.30
CA SER A 154 -0.41 2.43 -6.49
C SER A 154 -0.69 1.23 -5.59
N GLU A 155 -1.20 1.50 -4.42
CA GLU A 155 -1.99 0.56 -3.67
C GLU A 155 -3.47 0.79 -4.01
N TRP A 156 -3.93 0.12 -5.08
CA TRP A 156 -5.32 0.25 -5.54
C TRP A 156 -6.00 -1.11 -5.71
N GLY A 157 -5.28 -2.07 -6.31
CA GLY A 157 -5.79 -3.42 -6.53
C GLY A 157 -6.77 -3.55 -7.70
N GLU A 158 -6.86 -2.53 -8.54
CA GLU A 158 -7.63 -2.51 -9.80
C GLU A 158 -6.70 -1.98 -10.91
N PRO A 159 -5.79 -2.83 -11.44
CA PRO A 159 -4.75 -2.39 -12.35
C PRO A 159 -5.26 -1.66 -13.59
N ASP A 160 -6.42 -2.07 -14.13
CA ASP A 160 -7.05 -1.44 -15.27
C ASP A 160 -7.37 0.05 -15.00
N LYS A 161 -7.91 0.37 -13.82
CA LYS A 161 -8.25 1.73 -13.42
C LYS A 161 -7.02 2.55 -13.03
N SER A 162 -6.14 1.94 -12.24
CA SER A 162 -4.90 2.58 -11.79
C SER A 162 -4.02 2.99 -12.97
N LEU A 163 -3.75 2.07 -13.89
CA LEU A 163 -2.92 2.34 -15.07
C LEU A 163 -3.58 3.35 -16.03
N GLN A 164 -4.92 3.33 -16.14
CA GLN A 164 -5.66 4.39 -16.84
C GLN A 164 -5.52 5.76 -16.16
N GLY A 165 -5.36 5.78 -14.83
CA GLY A 165 -5.06 6.98 -14.04
C GLY A 165 -3.65 7.54 -14.26
N GLY A 166 -2.77 6.80 -14.94
CA GLY A 166 -1.40 7.21 -15.23
C GLY A 166 -0.35 6.66 -14.27
N PHE A 167 -0.70 5.72 -13.40
CA PHE A 167 0.30 4.98 -12.62
C PHE A 167 1.17 4.13 -13.55
N HIS A 168 2.42 3.95 -13.17
CA HIS A 168 3.35 3.06 -13.87
C HIS A 168 3.11 1.59 -13.47
N MET A 169 2.64 1.38 -12.24
CA MET A 169 2.47 0.06 -11.63
C MET A 169 1.31 0.08 -10.63
N ASP A 170 0.64 -1.09 -10.47
CA ASP A 170 -0.36 -1.32 -9.41
C ASP A 170 -0.15 -2.66 -8.72
N PHE A 171 -0.31 -2.68 -7.40
CA PHE A 171 -0.20 -3.91 -6.61
C PHE A 171 -1.44 -4.77 -6.71
N LEU A 172 -1.24 -6.08 -6.89
CA LEU A 172 -2.26 -7.04 -6.49
C LEU A 172 -2.33 -7.09 -4.97
N LEU A 173 -3.54 -6.96 -4.44
CA LEU A 173 -3.78 -6.91 -3.00
C LEU A 173 -4.28 -8.27 -2.48
N HIS A 174 -4.05 -8.52 -1.18
CA HIS A 174 -4.50 -9.72 -0.48
C HIS A 174 -5.99 -9.70 -0.12
N PHE A 175 -6.67 -8.62 -0.46
CA PHE A 175 -8.12 -8.47 -0.36
C PHE A 175 -8.70 -8.11 -1.73
N GLY A 176 -10.03 -8.17 -1.84
CA GLY A 176 -10.71 -7.95 -3.12
C GLY A 176 -10.66 -9.17 -4.05
N PRO A 177 -10.97 -9.00 -5.33
CA PRO A 177 -11.24 -10.10 -6.25
C PRO A 177 -9.97 -10.68 -6.93
N SER A 178 -8.78 -10.39 -6.43
CA SER A 178 -7.52 -10.79 -7.08
C SER A 178 -7.21 -12.27 -7.00
N HIS A 179 -7.81 -13.00 -6.05
CA HIS A 179 -7.46 -14.39 -5.73
C HIS A 179 -5.97 -14.64 -5.40
N TYR A 180 -5.25 -13.58 -5.09
CA TYR A 180 -3.83 -13.63 -4.76
C TYR A 180 -3.53 -14.54 -3.55
N ASN A 181 -4.41 -14.55 -2.53
CA ASN A 181 -4.23 -15.38 -1.36
C ASN A 181 -4.31 -16.88 -1.64
N ASP A 182 -5.02 -17.29 -2.69
CA ASP A 182 -5.15 -18.70 -3.08
C ASP A 182 -3.79 -19.31 -3.44
N LEU A 183 -2.84 -18.48 -3.86
CA LEU A 183 -1.47 -18.91 -4.16
C LEU A 183 -0.67 -19.26 -2.89
N PHE A 184 -0.80 -18.45 -1.82
CA PHE A 184 0.19 -18.41 -0.75
C PHE A 184 -0.39 -18.46 0.67
N ARG A 185 -1.63 -17.98 0.94
CA ARG A 185 -2.09 -17.60 2.29
C ARG A 185 -3.48 -18.07 2.68
N CYS A 186 -4.16 -18.80 1.85
CA CYS A 186 -5.41 -19.46 2.23
C CYS A 186 -5.10 -20.73 3.05
N GLU A 187 -6.14 -21.42 3.53
CA GLU A 187 -6.01 -22.65 4.32
C GLU A 187 -5.24 -23.76 3.58
N GLU A 188 -5.46 -23.88 2.26
CA GLU A 188 -4.78 -24.82 1.37
C GLU A 188 -4.16 -24.06 0.19
N PRO A 189 -2.99 -23.41 0.38
CA PRO A 189 -2.38 -22.60 -0.68
C PRO A 189 -1.94 -23.47 -1.86
N PHE A 190 -2.03 -22.94 -3.07
CA PHE A 190 -1.63 -23.65 -4.29
C PHE A 190 -0.18 -24.16 -4.24
N PHE A 191 0.74 -23.37 -3.68
CA PHE A 191 2.16 -23.75 -3.58
C PHE A 191 2.49 -24.63 -2.38
N SER A 192 1.50 -25.06 -1.58
CA SER A 192 1.73 -26.01 -0.51
C SER A 192 1.86 -27.44 -1.05
N SER A 193 2.82 -28.20 -0.54
CA SER A 193 2.99 -29.62 -0.81
C SER A 193 1.80 -30.50 -0.36
N ARG A 194 0.87 -29.95 0.42
CA ARG A 194 -0.40 -30.60 0.78
C ARG A 194 -1.32 -30.82 -0.42
N GLY A 195 -1.07 -30.09 -1.54
CA GLY A 195 -1.54 -30.45 -2.86
C GLY A 195 -3.03 -30.27 -3.14
N LYS A 196 -3.71 -29.36 -2.43
CA LYS A 196 -5.16 -29.16 -2.57
C LYS A 196 -5.55 -27.77 -3.08
N GLY A 197 -4.61 -26.87 -3.21
CA GLY A 197 -4.86 -25.50 -3.68
C GLY A 197 -5.21 -25.46 -5.17
N ASP A 198 -6.01 -24.47 -5.56
CA ASP A 198 -6.40 -24.21 -6.94
C ASP A 198 -5.89 -22.83 -7.39
N VAL A 199 -5.26 -22.78 -8.56
CA VAL A 199 -4.72 -21.55 -9.15
C VAL A 199 -5.66 -20.92 -10.18
N SER A 200 -6.71 -21.61 -10.58
CA SER A 200 -7.55 -21.23 -11.73
C SER A 200 -8.15 -19.85 -11.60
N ALA A 201 -8.77 -19.54 -10.45
CA ALA A 201 -9.39 -18.24 -10.21
C ALA A 201 -8.39 -17.08 -10.24
N PHE A 202 -7.18 -17.29 -9.70
CA PHE A 202 -6.10 -16.29 -9.80
C PHE A 202 -5.68 -16.06 -11.25
N VAL A 203 -5.45 -17.12 -12.02
CA VAL A 203 -4.99 -17.02 -13.42
C VAL A 203 -6.04 -16.31 -14.28
N GLU A 204 -7.32 -16.68 -14.16
CA GLU A 204 -8.41 -16.04 -14.87
C GLU A 204 -8.47 -14.54 -14.56
N LYS A 205 -8.39 -14.18 -13.27
CA LYS A 205 -8.44 -12.77 -12.86
C LYS A 205 -7.19 -12.00 -13.25
N TYR A 206 -6.03 -12.63 -13.20
CA TYR A 206 -4.78 -12.02 -13.65
C TYR A 206 -4.81 -11.70 -15.15
N ILE A 207 -5.27 -12.65 -15.98
CA ILE A 207 -5.40 -12.46 -17.43
C ILE A 207 -6.41 -11.34 -17.73
N GLU A 208 -7.57 -11.33 -17.07
CA GLU A 208 -8.56 -10.25 -17.19
C GLU A 208 -7.94 -8.88 -16.91
N ASN A 209 -7.22 -8.74 -15.79
CA ASN A 209 -6.55 -7.49 -15.41
C ASN A 209 -5.47 -7.10 -16.43
N TYR A 210 -4.68 -8.08 -16.89
CA TYR A 210 -3.62 -7.85 -17.87
C TYR A 210 -4.16 -7.35 -19.21
N GLU A 211 -5.25 -7.95 -19.71
CA GLU A 211 -5.91 -7.52 -20.94
C GLU A 211 -6.55 -6.14 -20.79
N LYS A 212 -7.28 -5.89 -19.71
CA LYS A 212 -7.93 -4.59 -19.43
C LYS A 212 -6.93 -3.46 -19.20
N SER A 213 -5.73 -3.76 -18.74
CA SER A 213 -4.68 -2.76 -18.56
C SER A 213 -4.13 -2.21 -19.88
N GLU A 214 -4.43 -2.86 -21.01
CA GLU A 214 -3.95 -2.49 -22.35
C GLU A 214 -2.42 -2.33 -22.40
N ARG A 215 -1.69 -3.00 -21.49
CA ARG A 215 -0.24 -2.91 -21.33
C ARG A 215 0.27 -1.47 -21.07
N LYS A 216 -0.55 -0.62 -20.45
CA LYS A 216 -0.17 0.77 -20.13
C LYS A 216 0.82 0.89 -18.96
N GLY A 217 1.06 -0.20 -18.26
CA GLY A 217 1.98 -0.29 -17.12
C GLY A 217 2.11 -1.73 -16.63
N LEU A 218 2.64 -1.91 -15.42
CA LEU A 218 2.95 -3.22 -14.87
C LEU A 218 2.03 -3.58 -13.70
N ILE A 219 1.61 -4.85 -13.66
CA ILE A 219 0.95 -5.43 -12.49
C ILE A 219 2.05 -5.92 -11.54
N CYS A 220 1.99 -5.49 -10.28
CA CYS A 220 2.95 -5.89 -9.28
C CYS A 220 2.43 -7.09 -8.48
N ILE A 221 3.22 -8.17 -8.45
CA ILE A 221 2.93 -9.34 -7.64
C ILE A 221 3.92 -9.34 -6.47
N PRO A 222 3.48 -8.98 -5.23
CA PRO A 222 4.37 -8.96 -4.08
C PRO A 222 4.50 -10.35 -3.45
N SER A 223 5.66 -10.66 -2.87
CA SER A 223 5.80 -11.81 -1.99
C SER A 223 5.01 -11.61 -0.69
N GLY A 224 4.96 -10.39 -0.22
CA GLY A 224 4.24 -9.96 0.96
C GLY A 224 4.25 -8.45 1.09
N ASN A 225 3.61 -7.96 2.15
CA ASN A 225 3.68 -6.56 2.58
C ASN A 225 3.46 -6.45 4.10
N HIS A 226 3.45 -5.24 4.62
CA HIS A 226 3.27 -4.95 6.04
C HIS A 226 1.84 -5.20 6.58
N ASP A 227 0.87 -5.54 5.73
CA ASP A 227 -0.53 -5.75 6.06
C ASP A 227 -1.01 -7.20 5.89
N MET A 228 -0.13 -8.09 5.48
CA MET A 228 -0.45 -9.50 5.32
C MET A 228 0.57 -10.41 6.02
N ASP A 229 0.20 -11.67 6.21
CA ASP A 229 1.09 -12.68 6.76
C ASP A 229 2.31 -12.89 5.88
N ARG A 230 3.45 -13.27 6.50
CA ARG A 230 4.63 -13.67 5.74
C ARG A 230 4.40 -14.98 4.98
N LEU A 231 5.06 -15.15 3.84
CA LEU A 231 4.99 -16.39 3.05
C LEU A 231 5.33 -17.63 3.90
N ALA A 232 6.37 -17.52 4.72
CA ALA A 232 6.85 -18.61 5.57
C ALA A 232 5.90 -18.99 6.71
N ARG A 233 4.74 -18.35 6.87
CA ARG A 233 3.67 -18.81 7.77
C ARG A 233 2.92 -20.00 7.20
N GLY A 234 2.68 -20.00 5.89
CA GLY A 234 1.91 -21.04 5.18
C GLY A 234 2.75 -22.02 4.37
N LEU A 235 3.92 -21.60 3.91
CA LEU A 235 4.81 -22.35 3.03
C LEU A 235 6.17 -22.59 3.68
N GLN A 236 6.83 -23.71 3.43
CA GLN A 236 8.09 -24.06 4.06
C GLN A 236 9.08 -24.72 3.07
N GLY A 237 10.37 -24.55 3.32
CA GLY A 237 11.42 -25.21 2.54
C GLY A 237 11.32 -24.97 1.04
N ASP A 238 11.24 -26.05 0.25
CA ASP A 238 11.15 -25.96 -1.21
C ASP A 238 9.84 -25.37 -1.73
N GLU A 239 8.75 -25.36 -0.93
CA GLU A 239 7.51 -24.67 -1.27
C GLU A 239 7.76 -23.16 -1.49
N LEU A 240 8.60 -22.54 -0.64
CA LEU A 240 9.01 -21.15 -0.81
C LEU A 240 9.81 -20.94 -2.09
N LYS A 241 10.74 -21.85 -2.43
CA LYS A 241 11.52 -21.75 -3.66
C LYS A 241 10.62 -21.78 -4.90
N VAL A 242 9.64 -22.69 -4.92
CA VAL A 242 8.67 -22.80 -6.03
C VAL A 242 7.78 -21.56 -6.11
N ALA A 243 7.32 -21.04 -4.98
CA ALA A 243 6.54 -19.80 -4.91
C ALA A 243 7.33 -18.59 -5.48
N PHE A 244 8.62 -18.46 -5.13
CA PHE A 244 9.47 -17.42 -5.69
C PHE A 244 9.81 -17.65 -7.17
N ALA A 245 9.97 -18.89 -7.62
CA ALA A 245 10.13 -19.17 -9.03
C ALA A 245 8.93 -18.70 -9.85
N PHE A 246 7.71 -18.91 -9.35
CA PHE A 246 6.50 -18.36 -9.94
C PHE A 246 6.49 -16.83 -9.92
N LEU A 247 6.69 -16.20 -8.76
CA LEU A 247 6.67 -14.73 -8.62
C LEU A 247 7.66 -14.05 -9.58
N LEU A 248 8.87 -14.61 -9.71
CA LEU A 248 9.94 -14.04 -10.51
C LEU A 248 9.85 -14.41 -12.01
N SER A 249 8.96 -15.32 -12.40
CA SER A 249 8.70 -15.68 -13.80
C SER A 249 7.40 -15.10 -14.36
N MET A 250 6.51 -14.58 -13.50
CA MET A 250 5.28 -13.93 -13.96
C MET A 250 5.57 -12.62 -14.70
N PRO A 251 4.76 -12.26 -15.72
CA PRO A 251 4.80 -10.93 -16.32
C PRO A 251 4.52 -9.84 -15.27
N GLY A 252 5.05 -8.63 -15.48
CA GLY A 252 4.85 -7.51 -14.56
C GLY A 252 6.06 -7.22 -13.67
N ALA A 253 5.85 -6.59 -12.52
CA ALA A 253 6.92 -6.22 -11.60
C ALA A 253 6.84 -7.03 -10.30
N PRO A 254 7.79 -7.95 -10.05
CA PRO A 254 7.86 -8.66 -8.78
C PRO A 254 8.35 -7.72 -7.67
N PHE A 255 7.70 -7.78 -6.51
CA PHE A 255 8.12 -7.09 -5.29
C PHE A 255 8.43 -8.11 -4.20
N ILE A 256 9.59 -8.01 -3.58
CA ILE A 256 10.00 -8.88 -2.48
C ILE A 256 9.88 -8.07 -1.18
N TYR A 257 9.02 -8.53 -0.27
CA TYR A 257 8.91 -7.94 1.05
C TYR A 257 10.14 -8.33 1.88
N TYR A 258 10.75 -7.37 2.57
CA TYR A 258 11.99 -7.61 3.31
C TYR A 258 11.87 -8.81 4.25
N GLY A 259 12.87 -9.65 4.23
CA GLY A 259 12.96 -10.88 5.03
C GLY A 259 12.27 -12.11 4.42
N ASP A 260 11.38 -11.93 3.42
CA ASP A 260 10.79 -13.07 2.72
C ASP A 260 11.88 -13.81 1.91
N GLU A 261 12.92 -13.09 1.45
CA GLU A 261 14.07 -13.64 0.73
C GLU A 261 14.96 -14.59 1.56
N ILE A 262 14.81 -14.55 2.87
CA ILE A 262 15.47 -15.49 3.78
C ILE A 262 14.48 -16.40 4.52
N GLY A 263 13.20 -16.35 4.16
CA GLY A 263 12.14 -17.13 4.80
C GLY A 263 11.85 -16.69 6.24
N MET A 264 11.90 -15.38 6.55
CA MET A 264 11.50 -14.87 7.87
C MET A 264 10.10 -15.29 8.22
N ARG A 265 9.94 -15.81 9.45
CA ARG A 265 8.67 -16.29 9.97
C ARG A 265 7.78 -15.16 10.47
N TYR A 266 6.47 -15.35 10.40
CA TYR A 266 5.51 -14.54 11.13
C TYR A 266 5.69 -14.79 12.65
N VAL A 267 5.77 -13.73 13.43
CA VAL A 267 5.94 -13.85 14.90
C VAL A 267 4.58 -13.79 15.58
N GLU A 268 4.17 -14.91 16.15
CA GLU A 268 2.87 -15.04 16.82
C GLU A 268 2.84 -14.34 18.18
N GLY A 269 1.64 -13.94 18.60
CA GLY A 269 1.37 -13.47 19.96
C GLY A 269 1.95 -12.11 20.33
N LEU A 270 2.40 -11.33 19.35
CA LEU A 270 2.91 -9.98 19.59
C LEU A 270 1.80 -9.00 19.93
N THR A 271 2.03 -8.15 20.91
CA THR A 271 1.15 -7.03 21.21
C THR A 271 1.31 -5.96 20.14
N SER A 272 0.21 -5.58 19.50
CA SER A 272 0.23 -4.48 18.55
C SER A 272 0.34 -3.13 19.27
N VAL A 273 1.32 -2.34 18.88
CA VAL A 273 1.49 -0.95 19.34
C VAL A 273 0.78 0.06 18.42
N GLU A 274 0.31 -0.41 17.26
CA GLU A 274 -0.34 0.39 16.22
C GLU A 274 -1.82 0.05 16.02
N GLY A 275 -2.39 -0.85 16.83
CA GLY A 275 -3.74 -1.36 16.64
C GLY A 275 -3.91 -2.33 15.46
N GLY A 276 -2.81 -2.74 14.83
CA GLY A 276 -2.80 -3.61 13.64
C GLY A 276 -2.88 -5.11 13.93
N TYR A 277 -3.10 -5.50 15.13
CA TYR A 277 -3.23 -6.87 15.70
C TYR A 277 -2.68 -8.02 14.85
N SER A 278 -3.45 -8.50 13.86
CA SER A 278 -3.10 -9.66 13.03
C SER A 278 -1.90 -9.46 12.10
N ARG A 279 -1.47 -8.22 11.86
CA ARG A 279 -0.34 -7.91 10.96
C ARG A 279 0.95 -7.55 11.69
N THR A 280 0.91 -7.39 13.01
CA THR A 280 2.09 -7.01 13.80
C THR A 280 3.25 -8.01 13.63
N GLY A 281 2.97 -9.30 13.57
CA GLY A 281 3.98 -10.34 13.43
C GLY A 281 4.72 -10.36 12.09
N SER A 282 4.16 -9.72 11.04
CA SER A 282 4.84 -9.55 9.74
C SER A 282 5.87 -8.41 9.73
N ARG A 283 5.80 -7.52 10.73
CA ARG A 283 6.60 -6.28 10.81
C ARG A 283 7.83 -6.41 11.72
N SER A 284 8.18 -7.64 12.15
CA SER A 284 9.36 -7.88 12.97
C SER A 284 10.63 -7.38 12.26
N PRO A 285 11.61 -6.81 13.00
CA PRO A 285 12.84 -6.30 12.41
C PRO A 285 13.62 -7.37 11.64
N MET A 286 14.36 -6.95 10.61
CA MET A 286 15.21 -7.83 9.80
C MET A 286 16.20 -8.62 10.65
N GLN A 287 16.45 -9.87 10.27
CA GLN A 287 17.34 -10.80 10.95
C GLN A 287 18.64 -10.96 10.16
N TRP A 288 19.68 -10.21 10.56
CA TRP A 288 20.96 -10.20 9.86
C TRP A 288 21.89 -11.34 10.27
N ASP A 289 22.01 -11.58 11.58
CA ASP A 289 22.93 -12.55 12.18
C ASP A 289 22.40 -13.07 13.53
N ASP A 290 23.23 -13.82 14.27
CA ASP A 290 22.88 -14.35 15.60
C ASP A 290 23.30 -13.42 16.76
N SER A 291 23.78 -12.21 16.50
CA SER A 291 24.13 -11.23 17.52
C SER A 291 22.90 -10.62 18.21
N VAL A 292 23.13 -9.67 19.12
CA VAL A 292 22.06 -8.97 19.85
C VAL A 292 21.06 -8.37 18.86
N ASN A 293 19.77 -8.59 19.09
CA ASN A 293 18.68 -8.16 18.22
C ASN A 293 18.87 -8.59 16.76
N ALA A 294 19.46 -9.75 16.53
CA ALA A 294 19.76 -10.28 15.22
C ALA A 294 20.53 -9.27 14.31
N GLY A 295 21.46 -8.52 14.88
CA GLY A 295 22.23 -7.51 14.15
C GLY A 295 21.43 -6.26 13.71
N PHE A 296 20.14 -6.17 14.06
CA PHE A 296 19.29 -5.04 13.66
C PHE A 296 19.58 -3.76 14.46
N SER A 297 19.83 -3.89 15.77
CA SER A 297 20.01 -2.74 16.67
C SER A 297 20.87 -3.11 17.89
N ASN A 298 21.67 -2.16 18.35
CA ASN A 298 22.43 -2.25 19.60
C ASN A 298 21.62 -1.81 20.85
N ALA A 299 20.34 -1.46 20.68
CA ALA A 299 19.46 -1.15 21.81
C ALA A 299 19.17 -2.41 22.63
N SER A 300 18.74 -2.25 23.88
CA SER A 300 18.22 -3.38 24.64
C SER A 300 16.93 -3.93 24.00
N ALA A 301 16.74 -5.24 24.03
CA ALA A 301 15.65 -5.92 23.30
C ALA A 301 14.25 -5.41 23.65
N GLU A 302 14.02 -4.97 24.88
CA GLU A 302 12.76 -4.38 25.34
C GLU A 302 12.45 -3.01 24.74
N LYS A 303 13.45 -2.34 24.12
CA LYS A 303 13.28 -1.06 23.41
C LYS A 303 12.97 -1.22 21.94
N LEU A 304 12.98 -2.44 21.42
CA LEU A 304 12.53 -2.66 20.05
C LEU A 304 11.04 -2.37 19.95
N TYR A 305 10.66 -1.61 18.92
CA TYR A 305 9.26 -1.26 18.65
C TYR A 305 8.39 -2.50 18.44
N ILE A 306 8.90 -3.48 17.69
CA ILE A 306 8.31 -4.81 17.50
C ILE A 306 9.39 -5.86 17.82
N GLN A 307 9.00 -6.90 18.57
CA GLN A 307 9.90 -7.98 18.93
C GLN A 307 10.24 -8.87 17.72
N GLN A 308 11.43 -9.48 17.77
CA GLN A 308 11.91 -10.43 16.78
C GLN A 308 11.54 -11.87 17.13
N ASP A 309 11.66 -12.76 16.11
CA ASP A 309 11.65 -14.20 16.32
C ASP A 309 12.77 -14.62 17.29
N LYS A 310 12.40 -15.32 18.37
CA LYS A 310 13.31 -15.80 19.43
C LYS A 310 13.72 -17.26 19.22
N GLY A 311 13.28 -17.91 18.15
CA GLY A 311 13.66 -19.28 17.83
C GLY A 311 15.17 -19.42 17.60
N ALA A 312 15.77 -20.47 18.16
CA ALA A 312 17.20 -20.75 17.97
C ALA A 312 17.52 -21.10 16.51
N ASP A 313 16.52 -21.56 15.78
CA ASP A 313 16.55 -21.94 14.36
C ASP A 313 16.05 -20.83 13.43
N ARG A 314 15.88 -19.60 13.95
CA ARG A 314 15.43 -18.48 13.13
C ARG A 314 16.33 -18.27 11.91
N PRO A 315 15.77 -17.97 10.73
CA PRO A 315 16.58 -17.66 9.58
C PRO A 315 17.30 -16.32 9.75
N THR A 316 18.56 -16.24 9.34
CA THR A 316 19.33 -15.00 9.29
C THR A 316 20.02 -14.86 7.94
N VAL A 317 20.34 -13.62 7.55
CA VAL A 317 21.06 -13.36 6.29
C VAL A 317 22.41 -14.07 6.27
N GLU A 318 23.14 -14.08 7.40
CA GLU A 318 24.42 -14.73 7.53
C GLU A 318 24.31 -16.24 7.24
N LYS A 319 23.42 -16.98 7.93
CA LYS A 319 23.18 -18.41 7.71
C LYS A 319 22.77 -18.72 6.27
N GLN A 320 21.87 -17.93 5.71
CA GLN A 320 21.39 -18.10 4.34
C GLN A 320 22.50 -17.89 3.29
N LYS A 321 23.44 -16.96 3.54
CA LYS A 321 24.61 -16.76 2.66
C LYS A 321 25.62 -17.90 2.72
N GLU A 322 25.77 -18.55 3.86
CA GLU A 322 26.70 -19.68 4.04
C GLU A 322 26.16 -20.97 3.41
N ASP A 323 24.85 -21.18 3.41
CA ASP A 323 24.19 -22.34 2.82
C ASP A 323 23.89 -22.10 1.34
N ARG A 324 24.59 -22.81 0.44
CA ARG A 324 24.43 -22.70 -1.03
C ARG A 324 23.06 -23.15 -1.52
N ASP A 325 22.36 -23.97 -0.77
CA ASP A 325 21.03 -24.49 -1.11
C ASP A 325 19.91 -23.66 -0.48
N SER A 326 20.26 -22.56 0.15
CA SER A 326 19.30 -21.67 0.82
C SER A 326 18.33 -20.97 -0.12
N LEU A 327 17.23 -20.49 0.44
CA LEU A 327 16.25 -19.67 -0.26
C LEU A 327 16.88 -18.38 -0.82
N TYR A 328 17.78 -17.75 -0.08
CA TYR A 328 18.50 -16.55 -0.51
C TYR A 328 19.26 -16.78 -1.84
N HIS A 329 20.01 -17.87 -1.94
CA HIS A 329 20.76 -18.20 -3.17
C HIS A 329 19.85 -18.56 -4.33
N GLU A 330 18.74 -19.26 -4.08
CA GLU A 330 17.78 -19.59 -5.13
C GLU A 330 17.09 -18.32 -5.68
N ILE A 331 16.64 -17.41 -4.80
CA ILE A 331 16.02 -16.15 -5.24
C ILE A 331 17.03 -15.31 -6.03
N ARG A 332 18.28 -15.23 -5.58
CA ARG A 332 19.33 -14.50 -6.31
C ARG A 332 19.51 -15.06 -7.73
N LYS A 333 19.58 -16.38 -7.86
CA LYS A 333 19.68 -17.06 -9.16
C LYS A 333 18.46 -16.76 -10.04
N LEU A 334 17.25 -16.80 -9.48
CA LEU A 334 16.01 -16.47 -10.20
C LEU A 334 15.99 -15.02 -10.69
N ILE A 335 16.49 -14.08 -9.88
CA ILE A 335 16.63 -12.67 -10.28
C ILE A 335 17.63 -12.54 -11.44
N ASP A 336 18.75 -13.24 -11.39
CA ASP A 336 19.74 -13.23 -12.46
C ASP A 336 19.16 -13.84 -13.76
N VAL A 337 18.39 -14.91 -13.67
CA VAL A 337 17.66 -15.51 -14.82
C VAL A 337 16.68 -14.49 -15.39
N ARG A 338 15.83 -13.86 -14.54
CA ARG A 338 14.88 -12.86 -15.00
C ARG A 338 15.55 -11.71 -15.74
N ARG A 339 16.69 -11.22 -15.23
CA ARG A 339 17.44 -10.11 -15.86
C ARG A 339 18.09 -10.51 -17.19
N ALA A 340 18.40 -11.78 -17.36
CA ALA A 340 19.05 -12.29 -18.57
C ALA A 340 18.08 -12.61 -19.71
N HIS A 341 16.78 -12.65 -19.45
CA HIS A 341 15.76 -13.08 -20.42
C HIS A 341 14.67 -12.00 -20.60
N GLU A 342 14.58 -11.43 -21.79
CA GLU A 342 13.58 -10.41 -22.16
C GLU A 342 12.12 -10.94 -22.09
N ALA A 343 11.93 -12.25 -22.10
CA ALA A 343 10.61 -12.87 -21.99
C ALA A 343 10.02 -12.88 -20.57
N LEU A 344 10.83 -12.57 -19.57
CA LEU A 344 10.48 -12.48 -18.16
C LEU A 344 10.55 -11.02 -17.67
#